data_3f14bfb00d4d4dae8901e53c6f4275e3
#
_entry.id   3f14bfb00d4d4dae8901e53c6f4275e3
#
_cell.length_a   1.000
_cell.length_b   1.000
_cell.length_c   1.000
_cell.angle_alpha   90.00
_cell.angle_beta   90.00
_cell.angle_gamma   90.00
#
_symmetry.space_group_name_H-M   'P 1'
#
loop_
_entity.id
_entity.type
_entity.pdbx_description
1 polymer ?
#
loop_
_entity_poly.entity_id
_entity_poly.type
_entity_poly.pdbx_seq_one_letter_code
_entity_poly.pdbx_strand_id
1 'polypeptide(L)'
;MKKISIVVTLLALLSLGALAEQKSESWNALGVVRNARYVYVTSYDGPQFSPYLLPRDQTAISAVQNSLQEAGYVVVYEPRQAEMVVAVQARPSSDLLAVYDGGPHRTGTYLWRAEAKNGLSGENPVLVQQLEQALERAGAKS
;
A
#
# COMPACT_ATOMS: atom_id res chain seq x y z
N MET A 1 32.80 -5.21 -31.67
CA MET A 1 31.42 -5.70 -31.43
C MET A 1 31.18 -6.14 -30.00
N LYS A 2 32.08 -6.94 -29.40
CA LYS A 2 31.92 -7.40 -28.01
C LYS A 2 31.88 -6.26 -26.99
N LYS A 3 32.61 -5.16 -27.20
CA LYS A 3 32.63 -4.00 -26.30
C LYS A 3 31.30 -3.25 -26.30
N ILE A 4 30.60 -3.17 -27.44
CA ILE A 4 29.32 -2.49 -27.55
C ILE A 4 28.22 -3.25 -26.79
N SER A 5 28.24 -4.60 -26.89
CA SER A 5 27.30 -5.45 -26.17
C SER A 5 27.44 -5.30 -24.66
N ILE A 6 28.64 -5.21 -24.16
CA ILE A 6 28.91 -5.03 -22.72
C ILE A 6 28.36 -3.70 -22.20
N VAL A 7 28.56 -2.63 -22.99
CA VAL A 7 28.05 -1.30 -22.62
C VAL A 7 26.53 -1.27 -22.53
N VAL A 8 25.84 -1.89 -23.49
CA VAL A 8 24.36 -1.96 -23.50
C VAL A 8 23.87 -2.75 -22.30
N THR A 9 24.51 -3.87 -21.97
CA THR A 9 24.16 -4.68 -20.81
C THR A 9 24.33 -3.89 -19.51
N LEU A 10 25.40 -3.14 -19.38
CA LEU A 10 25.68 -2.32 -18.21
C LEU A 10 24.62 -1.25 -18.01
N LEU A 11 24.18 -0.57 -19.07
CA LEU A 11 23.13 0.44 -19.02
C LEU A 11 21.78 -0.16 -18.56
N ALA A 12 21.43 -1.35 -19.05
CA ALA A 12 20.23 -2.05 -18.65
C ALA A 12 20.26 -2.40 -17.16
N LEU A 13 21.40 -2.85 -16.66
CA LEU A 13 21.57 -3.16 -15.23
C LEU A 13 21.46 -1.92 -14.36
N LEU A 14 21.99 -0.79 -14.77
CA LEU A 14 21.88 0.46 -14.04
C LEU A 14 20.41 0.94 -13.95
N SER A 15 19.64 0.82 -15.04
CA SER A 15 18.22 1.17 -15.05
C SER A 15 17.40 0.32 -14.08
N LEU A 16 17.65 -0.99 -14.06
CA LEU A 16 16.99 -1.91 -13.14
C LEU A 16 17.38 -1.62 -11.69
N GLY A 17 18.63 -1.28 -11.44
CA GLY A 17 19.11 -0.91 -10.13
C GLY A 17 18.42 0.32 -9.57
N ALA A 18 18.24 1.37 -10.39
CA ALA A 18 17.56 2.59 -9.98
C ALA A 18 16.09 2.33 -9.59
N LEU A 19 15.37 1.52 -10.38
CA LEU A 19 13.99 1.15 -10.06
C LEU A 19 13.90 0.33 -8.77
N ALA A 20 14.83 -0.58 -8.55
CA ALA A 20 14.89 -1.39 -7.34
C ALA A 20 15.16 -0.53 -6.11
N GLU A 21 16.03 0.47 -6.22
CA GLU A 21 16.32 1.42 -5.14
C GLU A 21 15.08 2.21 -4.73
N GLN A 22 14.29 2.70 -5.68
CA GLN A 22 13.05 3.42 -5.40
C GLN A 22 12.04 2.55 -4.66
N LYS A 23 11.88 1.30 -5.06
CA LYS A 23 11.01 0.34 -4.38
C LYS A 23 11.52 0.03 -2.96
N SER A 24 12.83 -0.09 -2.80
CA SER A 24 13.45 -0.37 -1.51
C SER A 24 13.22 0.76 -0.52
N GLU A 25 13.33 2.02 -0.95
CA GLU A 25 13.04 3.18 -0.12
C GLU A 25 11.59 3.18 0.35
N SER A 26 10.63 2.90 -0.56
CA SER A 26 9.21 2.89 -0.25
C SER A 26 8.87 1.85 0.81
N TRP A 27 9.33 0.61 0.68
CA TRP A 27 8.97 -0.40 1.65
C TRP A 27 9.80 -0.32 2.95
N ASN A 28 10.98 0.31 2.94
CA ASN A 28 11.72 0.60 4.16
C ASN A 28 10.94 1.55 5.08
N ALA A 29 10.22 2.50 4.51
CA ALA A 29 9.36 3.39 5.30
C ALA A 29 8.26 2.62 6.04
N LEU A 30 7.80 1.49 5.50
CA LEU A 30 6.81 0.64 6.15
C LEU A 30 7.33 -0.03 7.43
N GLY A 31 8.63 -0.01 7.68
CA GLY A 31 9.19 -0.52 8.94
C GLY A 31 8.56 0.12 10.17
N VAL A 32 8.07 1.35 10.05
CA VAL A 32 7.39 2.07 11.12
C VAL A 32 6.10 1.35 11.56
N VAL A 33 5.40 0.72 10.63
CA VAL A 33 4.11 0.03 10.90
C VAL A 33 4.22 -1.50 10.79
N ARG A 34 5.43 -2.04 10.76
CA ARG A 34 5.62 -3.49 10.62
C ARG A 34 4.99 -4.32 11.72
N ASN A 35 4.85 -3.76 12.92
CA ASN A 35 4.24 -4.43 14.07
C ASN A 35 2.81 -3.97 14.32
N ALA A 36 2.21 -3.21 13.42
CA ALA A 36 0.86 -2.73 13.55
C ALA A 36 -0.12 -3.91 13.57
N ARG A 37 -1.08 -3.87 14.50
CA ARG A 37 -2.18 -4.83 14.60
C ARG A 37 -3.49 -4.21 14.16
N TYR A 38 -3.67 -2.92 14.46
CA TYR A 38 -4.92 -2.21 14.26
C TYR A 38 -4.81 -1.33 13.01
N VAL A 39 -5.72 -1.55 12.07
CA VAL A 39 -5.74 -0.83 10.80
C VAL A 39 -7.07 -0.13 10.59
N TYR A 40 -7.00 1.12 10.18
CA TYR A 40 -8.15 1.91 9.75
C TYR A 40 -8.10 2.05 8.23
N VAL A 41 -9.19 1.70 7.55
CA VAL A 41 -9.29 1.79 6.08
C VAL A 41 -10.27 2.90 5.73
N THR A 42 -9.84 3.81 4.87
CA THR A 42 -10.64 4.94 4.43
C THR A 42 -10.41 5.18 2.93
N SER A 43 -11.22 6.05 2.33
CA SER A 43 -11.00 6.52 0.97
C SER A 43 -10.49 7.97 1.02
N TYR A 44 -9.76 8.38 -0.01
CA TYR A 44 -9.40 9.79 -0.18
C TYR A 44 -10.64 10.68 -0.36
N ASP A 45 -11.75 10.09 -0.78
CA ASP A 45 -13.02 10.82 -0.99
C ASP A 45 -13.90 10.84 0.26
N GLY A 46 -13.48 10.17 1.32
CA GLY A 46 -14.19 10.18 2.59
C GLY A 46 -14.14 8.85 3.33
N PRO A 47 -14.55 8.83 4.61
CA PRO A 47 -14.62 7.62 5.40
C PRO A 47 -15.73 6.68 4.94
N GLN A 48 -15.68 5.44 5.37
CA GLN A 48 -16.56 4.35 4.93
C GLN A 48 -18.06 4.69 4.97
N PHE A 49 -18.48 5.43 5.97
CA PHE A 49 -19.90 5.72 6.17
C PHE A 49 -20.29 7.12 5.69
N SER A 50 -19.44 7.79 4.93
CA SER A 50 -19.76 9.10 4.36
C SER A 50 -20.87 8.97 3.32
N PRO A 51 -21.92 9.81 3.39
CA PRO A 51 -22.99 9.78 2.40
C PRO A 51 -22.55 10.23 1.00
N TYR A 52 -21.38 10.87 0.91
CA TYR A 52 -20.83 11.34 -0.37
C TYR A 52 -19.91 10.32 -1.04
N LEU A 53 -19.65 9.21 -0.38
CA LEU A 53 -18.75 8.19 -0.91
C LEU A 53 -19.43 7.42 -2.04
N LEU A 54 -18.74 7.28 -3.17
CA LEU A 54 -19.26 6.53 -4.31
C LEU A 54 -19.30 5.03 -3.99
N PRO A 55 -20.26 4.28 -4.59
CA PRO A 55 -20.35 2.83 -4.34
C PRO A 55 -19.07 2.07 -4.61
N ARG A 56 -18.31 2.46 -5.66
CA ARG A 56 -17.05 1.81 -5.97
C ARG A 56 -16.00 1.99 -4.86
N ASP A 57 -16.00 3.14 -4.19
CA ASP A 57 -15.08 3.41 -3.08
C ASP A 57 -15.50 2.62 -1.84
N GLN A 58 -16.79 2.50 -1.58
CA GLN A 58 -17.30 1.65 -0.50
C GLN A 58 -16.92 0.19 -0.72
N THR A 59 -17.09 -0.29 -1.93
CA THR A 59 -16.70 -1.65 -2.31
C THR A 59 -15.20 -1.87 -2.13
N ALA A 60 -14.38 -0.89 -2.53
CA ALA A 60 -12.93 -0.95 -2.38
C ALA A 60 -12.53 -1.00 -0.90
N ILE A 61 -13.13 -0.16 -0.06
CA ILE A 61 -12.87 -0.17 1.39
C ILE A 61 -13.21 -1.55 1.97
N SER A 62 -14.37 -2.09 1.65
CA SER A 62 -14.79 -3.41 2.16
C SER A 62 -13.85 -4.52 1.71
N ALA A 63 -13.44 -4.52 0.45
CA ALA A 63 -12.52 -5.52 -0.09
C ALA A 63 -11.16 -5.48 0.62
N VAL A 64 -10.64 -4.28 0.85
CA VAL A 64 -9.37 -4.09 1.56
C VAL A 64 -9.49 -4.52 3.02
N GLN A 65 -10.57 -4.14 3.69
CA GLN A 65 -10.83 -4.55 5.08
C GLN A 65 -10.86 -6.07 5.21
N ASN A 66 -11.60 -6.74 4.35
CA ASN A 66 -11.72 -8.20 4.37
C ASN A 66 -10.36 -8.88 4.15
N SER A 67 -9.60 -8.39 3.19
CA SER A 67 -8.29 -8.95 2.86
C SER A 67 -7.29 -8.75 4.02
N LEU A 68 -7.31 -7.60 4.66
CA LEU A 68 -6.44 -7.34 5.81
C LEU A 68 -6.85 -8.16 7.03
N GLN A 69 -8.14 -8.38 7.25
CA GLN A 69 -8.61 -9.27 8.31
C GLN A 69 -8.15 -10.70 8.09
N GLU A 70 -8.20 -11.19 6.87
CA GLU A 70 -7.69 -12.50 6.51
C GLU A 70 -6.19 -12.63 6.75
N ALA A 71 -5.45 -11.53 6.59
CA ALA A 71 -4.02 -11.48 6.85
C ALA A 71 -3.67 -11.35 8.35
N GLY A 72 -4.67 -11.23 9.21
CA GLY A 72 -4.48 -11.20 10.66
C GLY A 72 -4.56 -9.82 11.30
N TYR A 73 -4.86 -8.77 10.54
CA TYR A 73 -5.05 -7.43 11.10
C TYR A 73 -6.42 -7.29 11.74
N VAL A 74 -6.50 -6.43 12.73
CA VAL A 74 -7.76 -6.03 13.36
C VAL A 74 -8.20 -4.71 12.72
N VAL A 75 -9.33 -4.73 12.02
CA VAL A 75 -9.88 -3.52 11.40
C VAL A 75 -10.62 -2.73 12.47
N VAL A 76 -10.25 -1.44 12.59
CA VAL A 76 -10.91 -0.50 13.50
C VAL A 76 -11.65 0.54 12.68
N TYR A 77 -12.64 1.18 13.30
CA TYR A 77 -13.54 2.11 12.61
C TYR A 77 -13.37 3.56 13.05
N GLU A 78 -12.39 3.81 13.91
CA GLU A 78 -12.00 5.15 14.33
C GLU A 78 -10.50 5.35 14.08
N PRO A 79 -10.10 6.47 13.44
CA PRO A 79 -8.68 6.72 13.13
C PRO A 79 -7.77 6.69 14.37
N ARG A 80 -8.27 7.14 15.50
CA ARG A 80 -7.50 7.22 16.76
C ARG A 80 -7.07 5.85 17.29
N GLN A 81 -7.78 4.80 16.91
CA GLN A 81 -7.50 3.44 17.35
C GLN A 81 -6.48 2.74 16.45
N ALA A 82 -6.15 3.33 15.32
CA ALA A 82 -5.31 2.68 14.32
C ALA A 82 -3.84 2.94 14.56
N GLU A 83 -3.05 1.91 14.32
CA GLU A 83 -1.59 2.00 14.25
C GLU A 83 -1.13 2.19 12.80
N MET A 84 -1.97 1.78 11.85
CA MET A 84 -1.73 1.93 10.42
C MET A 84 -3.02 2.40 9.75
N VAL A 85 -2.92 3.39 8.89
CA VAL A 85 -4.04 3.89 8.11
C VAL A 85 -3.84 3.53 6.65
N VAL A 86 -4.83 2.91 6.04
CA VAL A 86 -4.82 2.55 4.62
C VAL A 86 -5.87 3.41 3.92
N ALA A 87 -5.42 4.21 2.97
CA ALA A 87 -6.29 5.05 2.16
C ALA A 87 -6.38 4.51 0.75
N VAL A 88 -7.60 4.38 0.24
CA VAL A 88 -7.85 3.84 -1.08
C VAL A 88 -8.52 4.87 -1.98
N GLN A 89 -8.36 4.69 -3.28
CA GLN A 89 -9.07 5.48 -4.27
C GLN A 89 -9.33 4.60 -5.48
N ALA A 90 -10.61 4.31 -5.75
CA ALA A 90 -11.01 3.55 -6.91
C ALA A 90 -11.30 4.50 -8.08
N ARG A 91 -10.61 4.32 -9.19
CA ARG A 91 -10.76 5.15 -10.39
C ARG A 91 -10.91 4.27 -11.63
N PRO A 92 -11.57 4.77 -12.69
CA PRO A 92 -11.70 3.98 -13.92
C PRO A 92 -10.37 3.61 -14.57
N SER A 93 -9.36 4.49 -14.46
CA SER A 93 -8.06 4.28 -15.10
C SER A 93 -7.09 3.49 -14.25
N SER A 94 -7.13 3.67 -12.93
CA SER A 94 -6.15 3.05 -12.03
C SER A 94 -6.62 3.20 -10.60
N ASP A 95 -6.51 2.13 -9.82
CA ASP A 95 -6.79 2.16 -8.39
C ASP A 95 -5.51 2.50 -7.61
N LEU A 96 -5.68 3.15 -6.47
CA LEU A 96 -4.60 3.58 -5.60
C LEU A 96 -4.81 3.04 -4.18
N LEU A 97 -3.75 2.57 -3.56
CA LEU A 97 -3.70 2.24 -2.15
C LEU A 97 -2.47 2.89 -1.53
N ALA A 98 -2.68 3.63 -0.47
CA ALA A 98 -1.59 4.31 0.24
C ALA A 98 -1.63 3.97 1.73
N VAL A 99 -0.47 4.02 2.38
CA VAL A 99 -0.33 3.71 3.80
C VAL A 99 0.25 4.90 4.53
N TYR A 100 -0.35 5.21 5.67
CA TYR A 100 0.07 6.28 6.58
C TYR A 100 0.29 5.70 7.98
N ASP A 101 1.19 6.33 8.71
CA ASP A 101 1.41 6.00 10.12
C ASP A 101 0.19 6.50 10.92
N GLY A 102 -0.45 5.57 11.63
CA GLY A 102 -1.61 5.87 12.48
C GLY A 102 -1.26 6.05 13.95
N GLY A 103 0.01 5.93 14.32
CA GLY A 103 0.42 6.04 15.71
C GLY A 103 0.11 7.40 16.33
N PRO A 104 -0.08 7.45 17.67
CA PRO A 104 -0.57 8.65 18.35
C PRO A 104 0.34 9.88 18.23
N HIS A 105 1.62 9.68 17.94
CA HIS A 105 2.58 10.77 17.83
C HIS A 105 3.00 11.10 16.39
N ARG A 106 2.50 10.34 15.41
CA ARG A 106 2.92 10.47 14.01
C ARG A 106 1.77 10.28 13.02
N THR A 107 0.57 10.56 13.45
CA THR A 107 -0.63 10.42 12.64
C THR A 107 -0.51 11.18 11.33
N GLY A 108 -0.81 10.50 10.24
CA GLY A 108 -0.84 11.12 8.93
C GLY A 108 0.48 11.15 8.19
N THR A 109 1.57 10.60 8.76
CA THR A 109 2.83 10.50 8.02
C THR A 109 2.70 9.48 6.88
N TYR A 110 2.89 9.94 5.66
CA TYR A 110 2.85 9.10 4.46
C TYR A 110 4.04 8.13 4.45
N LEU A 111 3.76 6.86 4.20
CA LEU A 111 4.79 5.81 4.24
C LEU A 111 4.99 5.09 2.90
N TRP A 112 3.89 4.79 2.19
CA TRP A 112 3.97 3.92 1.01
C TRP A 112 2.72 4.06 0.16
N ARG A 113 2.84 3.81 -1.13
CA ARG A 113 1.69 3.71 -2.01
C ARG A 113 1.97 2.80 -3.21
N ALA A 114 0.90 2.29 -3.80
CA ALA A 114 0.96 1.55 -5.06
C ALA A 114 -0.28 1.86 -5.89
N GLU A 115 -0.14 1.74 -7.19
CA GLU A 115 -1.22 1.93 -8.16
C GLU A 115 -1.26 0.72 -9.10
N ALA A 116 -2.47 0.30 -9.47
CA ALA A 116 -2.67 -0.77 -10.44
C ALA A 116 -4.06 -0.67 -11.04
N LYS A 117 -4.18 -1.01 -12.32
CA LYS A 117 -5.48 -1.11 -12.97
C LYS A 117 -6.28 -2.24 -12.30
N ASN A 118 -7.49 -1.92 -11.84
CA ASN A 118 -8.35 -2.85 -11.11
C ASN A 118 -7.69 -3.43 -9.85
N GLY A 119 -6.76 -2.70 -9.26
CA GLY A 119 -5.97 -3.18 -8.14
C GLY A 119 -6.72 -3.35 -6.82
N LEU A 120 -7.93 -2.79 -6.71
CA LEU A 120 -8.78 -2.91 -5.52
C LEU A 120 -9.99 -3.82 -5.78
N SER A 121 -10.03 -4.51 -6.91
CA SER A 121 -11.16 -5.37 -7.29
C SER A 121 -10.93 -6.81 -6.87
N GLY A 122 -12.03 -7.52 -6.60
CA GLY A 122 -12.03 -8.95 -6.30
C GLY A 122 -11.82 -9.29 -4.83
N GLU A 123 -11.78 -10.57 -4.54
CA GLU A 123 -11.63 -11.09 -3.17
C GLU A 123 -10.20 -10.94 -2.65
N ASN A 124 -9.22 -10.92 -3.55
CA ASN A 124 -7.80 -10.75 -3.23
C ASN A 124 -7.23 -9.59 -4.04
N PRO A 125 -7.49 -8.35 -3.65
CA PRO A 125 -7.02 -7.20 -4.42
C PRO A 125 -5.50 -7.19 -4.58
N VAL A 126 -5.05 -6.96 -5.80
CA VAL A 126 -3.61 -6.94 -6.13
C VAL A 126 -2.84 -5.92 -5.28
N LEU A 127 -3.43 -4.75 -5.04
CA LEU A 127 -2.78 -3.71 -4.24
C LEU A 127 -2.61 -4.12 -2.79
N VAL A 128 -3.55 -4.89 -2.23
CA VAL A 128 -3.40 -5.43 -0.87
C VAL A 128 -2.30 -6.49 -0.83
N GLN A 129 -2.22 -7.34 -1.84
CA GLN A 129 -1.13 -8.31 -1.94
C GLN A 129 0.23 -7.62 -2.00
N GLN A 130 0.34 -6.54 -2.76
CA GLN A 130 1.57 -5.75 -2.83
C GLN A 130 1.92 -5.12 -1.47
N LEU A 131 0.92 -4.62 -0.75
CA LEU A 131 1.12 -4.11 0.60
C LEU A 131 1.61 -5.20 1.55
N GLU A 132 0.98 -6.36 1.54
CA GLU A 132 1.38 -7.48 2.38
C GLU A 132 2.83 -7.90 2.12
N GLN A 133 3.22 -7.98 0.84
CA GLN A 133 4.59 -8.29 0.46
C GLN A 133 5.57 -7.22 0.93
N ALA A 134 5.20 -5.96 0.82
CA ALA A 134 6.04 -4.85 1.26
C ALA A 134 6.21 -4.85 2.79
N LEU A 135 5.14 -5.13 3.54
CA LEU A 135 5.18 -5.24 4.99
C LEU A 135 6.03 -6.43 5.43
N GLU A 136 5.92 -7.55 4.74
CA GLU A 136 6.72 -8.74 5.00
C GLU A 136 8.20 -8.46 4.82
N ARG A 137 8.57 -7.76 3.74
CA ARG A 137 9.96 -7.35 3.50
C ARG A 137 10.47 -6.41 4.59
N ALA A 138 9.64 -5.49 5.04
CA ALA A 138 9.98 -4.56 6.11
C ALA A 138 10.18 -5.30 7.43
N GLY A 139 9.37 -6.32 7.71
CA GLY A 139 9.48 -7.17 8.91
C GLY A 139 10.66 -8.14 8.86
N ALA A 140 10.99 -8.65 7.69
CA ALA A 140 12.07 -9.63 7.51
C ALA A 140 13.45 -9.10 7.89
N LYS A 141 13.60 -7.79 8.02
CA LYS A 141 14.85 -7.13 8.38
C LYS A 141 15.00 -6.88 9.88
N SER A 142 14.02 -7.23 10.66
CA SER A 142 14.08 -7.07 12.12
C SER A 142 14.69 -8.32 12.84
#